data_29f4936ecb9fbb96cd2802b41760385b
#
_entry.id   29f4936ecb9fbb96cd2802b41760385b
#
_cell.length_a   1.000
_cell.length_b   1.000
_cell.length_c   1.000
_cell.angle_alpha   90.00
_cell.angle_beta   90.00
_cell.angle_gamma   90.00
#
_symmetry.space_group_name_H-M   'P 1'
#
loop_
_entity.id
_entity.type
_entity.pdbx_description
1 polymer ?
#
loop_
_entity_poly.entity_id
_entity_poly.type
_entity_poly.pdbx_seq_one_letter_code
_entity_poly.pdbx_strand_id
1 'polypeptide(L)' 'SALDPISTGKIEDLALQLKEKYTVIMVTHNMQQAARISDNCAFFLLGELVEFDKTDRLFSDPRDKRTEDYITGRFG' A
#
# COMPACT_ATOMS: atom_id res chain seq x y z
N SER A 1 -9.38 12.32 6.67
CA SER A 1 -10.17 11.38 7.45
C SER A 1 -10.37 10.09 6.68
N ALA A 2 -10.58 9.03 7.42
CA ALA A 2 -10.77 7.72 6.82
C ALA A 2 -12.15 7.62 6.18
N LEU A 3 -12.22 6.94 5.03
CA LEU A 3 -13.49 6.58 4.43
C LEU A 3 -14.10 5.42 5.21
N ASP A 4 -15.43 5.32 5.18
CA ASP A 4 -16.09 4.17 5.79
C ASP A 4 -15.77 2.89 4.98
N PRO A 5 -15.97 1.70 5.56
CA PRO A 5 -15.62 0.45 4.89
C PRO A 5 -16.32 0.23 3.56
N ILE A 6 -17.56 0.71 3.43
CA ILE A 6 -18.31 0.52 2.18
C ILE A 6 -17.71 1.38 1.07
N SER A 7 -17.42 2.65 1.36
CA SER A 7 -16.82 3.55 0.39
C SER A 7 -15.41 3.09 0.01
N THR A 8 -14.65 2.62 0.99
CA THR A 8 -13.31 2.06 0.74
C THR A 8 -13.38 0.87 -0.20
N GLY A 9 -14.33 -0.03 0.01
CA GLY A 9 -14.52 -1.19 -0.84
C GLY A 9 -14.86 -0.82 -2.28
N LYS A 10 -15.69 0.21 -2.46
CA LYS A 10 -16.05 0.67 -3.81
C LYS A 10 -14.85 1.25 -4.54
N ILE A 11 -14.00 2.00 -3.83
CA ILE A 11 -12.80 2.57 -4.43
C ILE A 11 -11.83 1.45 -4.82
N GLU A 12 -11.68 0.44 -3.97
CA GLU A 12 -10.81 -0.69 -4.28
C GLU A 12 -11.31 -1.47 -5.49
N ASP A 13 -12.62 -1.70 -5.58
CA ASP A 13 -13.21 -2.38 -6.72
C ASP A 13 -12.99 -1.60 -8.01
N LEU A 14 -13.14 -0.28 -7.96
CA LEU A 14 -12.90 0.57 -9.11
C LEU A 14 -11.44 0.48 -9.55
N ALA A 15 -10.51 0.54 -8.60
CA ALA A 15 -9.09 0.44 -8.92
C ALA A 15 -8.76 -0.90 -9.58
N LEU A 16 -9.34 -2.00 -9.08
CA LEU A 16 -9.12 -3.32 -9.67
C LEU A 16 -9.68 -3.42 -11.09
N GLN A 17 -10.80 -2.75 -11.37
CA GLN A 17 -11.34 -2.69 -12.73
C GLN A 17 -10.45 -1.87 -13.65
N LEU A 18 -10.00 -0.73 -13.17
CA LEU A 18 -9.20 0.20 -13.98
C LEU A 18 -7.85 -0.39 -14.34
N LYS A 19 -7.26 -1.19 -13.47
CA LYS A 19 -5.94 -1.75 -13.75
C LYS A 19 -5.95 -2.74 -14.91
N GLU A 20 -7.11 -3.21 -15.33
CA GLU A 20 -7.24 -4.06 -16.50
C GLU A 20 -6.81 -3.34 -17.78
N LYS A 21 -6.96 -2.02 -17.81
CA LYS A 21 -6.66 -1.20 -18.99
C LYS A 21 -5.60 -0.15 -18.75
N TYR A 22 -5.37 0.21 -17.50
CA TYR A 22 -4.51 1.35 -17.15
C TYR A 22 -3.52 0.96 -16.09
N THR A 23 -2.41 1.69 -16.04
CA THR A 23 -1.55 1.69 -14.85
C THR A 23 -2.19 2.61 -13.82
N VAL A 24 -2.50 2.07 -12.67
CA VAL A 24 -3.14 2.83 -11.59
C VAL A 24 -2.12 3.09 -10.49
N ILE A 25 -2.01 4.35 -10.10
CA ILE A 25 -1.15 4.73 -8.98
C ILE A 25 -2.06 5.27 -7.88
N MET A 26 -1.93 4.71 -6.70
CA MET A 26 -2.74 5.12 -5.55
C MET A 26 -1.82 5.46 -4.38
N VAL A 27 -2.13 6.57 -3.72
CA VAL A 27 -1.43 6.95 -2.49
C VAL A 27 -2.38 6.70 -1.33
N THR A 28 -1.93 5.96 -0.34
CA THR A 28 -2.75 5.64 0.82
C THR A 28 -1.86 5.46 2.05
N HIS A 29 -2.39 5.78 3.21
CA HIS A 29 -1.76 5.42 4.48
C HIS A 29 -2.41 4.18 5.09
N ASN A 30 -3.35 3.58 4.39
CA ASN A 30 -4.00 2.35 4.82
C ASN A 30 -3.25 1.16 4.24
N MET A 31 -2.45 0.51 5.08
CA MET A 31 -1.58 -0.58 4.65
C MET A 31 -2.36 -1.81 4.21
N GLN A 32 -3.51 -2.07 4.84
CA GLN A 32 -4.35 -3.19 4.45
C GLN A 32 -4.89 -3.00 3.04
N GLN A 33 -5.28 -1.76 2.70
CA GLN A 33 -5.73 -1.44 1.36
C GLN A 33 -4.59 -1.66 0.34
N ALA A 34 -3.41 -1.15 0.64
CA ALA A 34 -2.26 -1.33 -0.23
C ALA A 34 -1.96 -2.82 -0.45
N ALA A 35 -2.00 -3.60 0.62
CA ALA A 35 -1.73 -5.04 0.53
C ALA A 35 -2.75 -5.77 -0.33
N ARG A 36 -4.03 -5.35 -0.27
CA ARG A 36 -5.10 -6.04 -0.98
C ARG A 36 -5.10 -5.78 -2.48
N ILE A 37 -4.82 -4.55 -2.89
CA ILE A 37 -5.11 -4.16 -4.28
C ILE A 37 -3.89 -3.84 -5.12
N SER A 38 -2.71 -3.70 -4.53
CA SER A 38 -1.54 -3.31 -5.32
C SER A 38 -0.73 -4.52 -5.76
N ASP A 39 -0.13 -4.38 -6.95
CA ASP A 39 0.81 -5.37 -7.47
C ASP A 39 2.23 -5.04 -6.99
N ASN A 40 2.54 -3.76 -6.94
CA ASN A 40 3.81 -3.24 -6.43
C ASN A 40 3.51 -2.16 -5.41
N CYS A 41 4.39 -1.99 -4.46
CA CYS A 41 4.17 -1.04 -3.39
C CYS A 41 5.46 -0.26 -3.10
N ALA A 42 5.31 1.04 -2.92
CA ALA A 42 6.41 1.92 -2.55
C ALA A 42 6.12 2.49 -1.16
N PHE A 43 7.04 2.30 -0.23
CA PHE A 43 6.93 2.87 1.10
C PHE A 43 7.72 4.16 1.19
N PHE A 44 7.02 5.25 1.50
CA PHE A 44 7.62 6.57 1.68
C PHE A 44 7.57 6.97 3.15
N LEU A 45 8.63 7.59 3.60
CA LEU A 45 8.69 8.13 4.95
C LEU A 45 9.38 9.49 4.88
N LEU A 46 8.69 10.52 5.38
CA LEU A 46 9.21 11.88 5.43
C LEU A 46 9.80 12.35 4.08
N GLY A 47 9.07 12.04 3.01
CA GLY A 47 9.47 12.46 1.67
C GLY A 47 10.54 11.59 1.02
N GLU A 48 11.00 10.56 1.69
CA GLU A 48 12.02 9.66 1.17
C GLU A 48 11.40 8.34 0.75
N LEU A 49 11.77 7.85 -0.44
CA LEU A 49 11.41 6.51 -0.86
C LEU A 49 12.30 5.52 -0.09
N VAL A 50 11.70 4.82 0.84
CA VAL A 50 12.42 3.89 1.69
C VAL A 50 12.61 2.54 1.02
N GLU A 51 11.52 2.02 0.42
CA GLU A 51 11.58 0.70 -0.19
C GLU A 51 10.51 0.59 -1.26
N PHE A 52 10.83 -0.10 -2.36
CA PHE A 52 9.90 -0.35 -3.46
C PHE A 52 10.09 -1.79 -3.92
N ASP A 53 9.01 -2.56 -3.89
CA ASP A 53 9.08 -3.96 -4.29
C ASP A 53 7.67 -4.47 -4.64
N LYS A 54 7.60 -5.71 -5.08
CA LYS A 54 6.31 -6.39 -5.21
C LYS A 54 5.62 -6.39 -3.86
N THR A 55 4.32 -6.19 -3.90
CA THR A 55 3.53 -6.05 -2.68
C THR A 55 3.70 -7.24 -1.74
N ASP A 56 3.63 -8.46 -2.26
CA ASP A 56 3.78 -9.65 -1.44
C ASP A 56 5.11 -9.66 -0.70
N ARG A 57 6.17 -9.29 -1.38
CA ARG A 57 7.50 -9.27 -0.79
C ARG A 57 7.66 -8.16 0.22
N LEU A 58 7.17 -6.98 -0.10
CA LEU A 58 7.31 -5.83 0.80
C LEU A 58 6.61 -6.08 2.14
N PHE A 59 5.46 -6.75 2.11
CA PHE A 59 4.71 -7.02 3.34
C PHE A 59 5.17 -8.27 4.07
N SER A 60 5.76 -9.25 3.37
CA SER A 60 6.19 -10.50 4.02
C SER A 60 7.67 -10.50 4.42
N ASP A 61 8.51 -9.81 3.67
CA ASP A 61 9.96 -9.83 3.90
C ASP A 61 10.57 -8.50 3.51
N PRO A 62 10.22 -7.41 4.22
CA PRO A 62 10.77 -6.10 3.92
C PRO A 62 12.28 -6.08 4.16
N ARG A 63 12.99 -5.38 3.29
CA ARG A 63 14.45 -5.28 3.34
C ARG A 63 14.94 -4.17 4.26
N ASP A 64 14.12 -3.14 4.42
CA ASP A 64 14.48 -1.99 5.26
C ASP A 64 13.80 -2.11 6.60
N LYS A 65 14.56 -1.92 7.66
CA LYS A 65 14.05 -2.00 9.02
C LYS A 65 12.89 -1.03 9.26
N ARG A 66 12.95 0.14 8.64
CA ARG A 66 11.88 1.14 8.78
C ARG A 66 10.56 0.62 8.20
N THR A 67 10.63 -0.07 7.07
CA THR A 67 9.44 -0.71 6.47
C THR A 67 8.88 -1.76 7.41
N GLU A 68 9.74 -2.60 7.94
CA GLU A 68 9.35 -3.64 8.87
C GLU A 68 8.67 -3.05 10.11
N ASP A 69 9.26 -2.02 10.68
CA ASP A 69 8.71 -1.38 11.88
C ASP A 69 7.34 -0.78 11.60
N TYR A 70 7.16 -0.16 10.44
CA TYR A 70 5.89 0.42 10.06
C TYR A 70 4.81 -0.66 9.89
N ILE A 71 5.16 -1.74 9.20
CA ILE A 71 4.22 -2.84 8.95
C ILE A 71 3.81 -3.54 10.26
N THR A 72 4.76 -3.72 11.16
CA THR A 72 4.50 -4.43 12.42
C THR A 72 3.94 -3.53 13.51
N GLY A 73 3.77 -2.26 13.24
CA GLY A 73 3.23 -1.32 14.22
C GLY A 73 4.23 -0.91 15.31
N ARG A 74 5.51 -1.16 15.11
CA ARG A 74 6.56 -0.76 16.07
C ARG A 74 7.04 0.66 15.83
N PHE A 75 6.49 1.31 14.84
CA PHE A 75 6.91 2.62 14.42
C PHE A 75 6.28 3.70 15.30
N GLY A 76 7.06 4.57 15.83
CA GLY A 76 6.62 5.65 16.72
C GLY A 76 6.69 5.24 18.17
#